data_ee96159e6c6a50e93ed962f50c38ca9e
#
_entry.id   ee96159e6c6a50e93ed962f50c38ca9e
#
_cell.length_a   1.000
_cell.length_b   1.000
_cell.length_c   1.000
_cell.angle_alpha   90.00
_cell.angle_beta   90.00
_cell.angle_gamma   90.00
#
_symmetry.space_group_name_H-M   'P 1'
#
loop_
_entity.id
_entity.type
_entity.pdbx_description
1 polymer ?
#
loop_
_entity_poly.entity_id
_entity_poly.type
_entity_poly.pdbx_seq_one_letter_code
_entity_poly.pdbx_strand_id
1 'polypeptide(L)'
;MAEFFRYIANWSIPLLLAWILIAGHKNKIRVYEVFIQGALEGLRTTFKLSPYILAIFVAIGLFRTSGASDILTWSLKPLLKVLHIPPDLLTLALLKPLSGSASLGITAELLQKYGPDSLIGVTASIAQGGSETTFYVLSLYLGAVNIKDSRHTLWMGLAGEISAFLMAVTLGALMM
;
A
#
# COMPACT_ATOMS: atom_id res chain seq x y z
N MET A 1 -2.54 -27.22 10.35
CA MET A 1 -2.45 -25.84 10.89
C MET A 1 -2.94 -24.78 9.89
N ALA A 2 -2.53 -24.80 8.63
CA ALA A 2 -2.97 -23.84 7.61
C ALA A 2 -4.49 -23.77 7.41
N GLU A 3 -5.19 -24.89 7.46
CA GLU A 3 -6.66 -24.95 7.36
C GLU A 3 -7.35 -24.24 8.53
N PHE A 4 -6.84 -24.40 9.75
CA PHE A 4 -7.37 -23.75 10.94
C PHE A 4 -7.26 -22.22 10.85
N PHE A 5 -6.10 -21.70 10.43
CA PHE A 5 -5.93 -20.26 10.20
C PHE A 5 -6.83 -19.74 9.08
N ARG A 6 -7.06 -20.52 8.03
CA ARG A 6 -7.97 -20.18 6.94
C ARG A 6 -9.42 -20.09 7.41
N TYR A 7 -9.86 -21.01 8.29
CA TYR A 7 -11.19 -20.95 8.92
C TYR A 7 -11.34 -19.68 9.78
N ILE A 8 -10.37 -19.38 10.63
CA ILE A 8 -10.40 -18.16 11.46
C ILE A 8 -10.46 -16.92 10.58
N ALA A 9 -9.64 -16.85 9.54
CA ALA A 9 -9.62 -15.70 8.61
C ALA A 9 -10.99 -15.53 7.91
N ASN A 10 -11.60 -16.62 7.44
CA ASN A 10 -12.89 -16.57 6.76
C ASN A 10 -14.04 -16.12 7.67
N TRP A 11 -14.00 -16.49 8.96
CA TRP A 11 -15.04 -16.16 9.92
C TRP A 11 -14.79 -14.82 10.66
N SER A 12 -13.60 -14.25 10.60
CA SER A 12 -13.24 -13.05 11.34
C SER A 12 -14.16 -11.88 11.02
N ILE A 13 -14.41 -11.58 9.73
CA ILE A 13 -15.27 -10.47 9.31
C ILE A 13 -16.75 -10.74 9.64
N PRO A 14 -17.35 -11.91 9.31
CA PRO A 14 -18.72 -12.23 9.71
C PRO A 14 -18.94 -12.15 11.22
N LEU A 15 -18.02 -12.68 12.02
CA LEU A 15 -18.12 -12.63 13.48
C LEU A 15 -18.02 -11.19 14.02
N LEU A 16 -17.12 -10.38 13.48
CA LEU A 16 -17.00 -8.96 13.85
C LEU A 16 -18.30 -8.21 13.56
N LEU A 17 -18.88 -8.39 12.37
CA LEU A 17 -20.14 -7.76 12.00
C LEU A 17 -21.29 -8.22 12.90
N ALA A 18 -21.41 -9.52 13.16
CA ALA A 18 -22.41 -10.07 14.07
C ALA A 18 -22.26 -9.49 15.48
N TRP A 19 -21.02 -9.40 15.98
CA TRP A 19 -20.72 -8.82 17.28
C TRP A 19 -21.13 -7.34 17.39
N ILE A 20 -20.82 -6.53 16.36
CA ILE A 20 -21.21 -5.12 16.29
C ILE A 20 -22.73 -4.98 16.34
N LEU A 21 -23.48 -5.80 15.57
CA LEU A 21 -24.93 -5.75 15.54
C LEU A 21 -25.53 -6.15 16.90
N ILE A 22 -25.03 -7.23 17.51
CA ILE A 22 -25.49 -7.71 18.83
C ILE A 22 -25.17 -6.67 19.92
N ALA A 23 -23.96 -6.10 19.90
CA ALA A 23 -23.57 -5.07 20.86
C ALA A 23 -24.43 -3.80 20.71
N GLY A 24 -24.70 -3.37 19.49
CA GLY A 24 -25.59 -2.26 19.21
C GLY A 24 -27.01 -2.51 19.71
N HIS A 25 -27.56 -3.70 19.46
CA HIS A 25 -28.89 -4.08 19.93
C HIS A 25 -28.96 -4.13 21.47
N LYS A 26 -27.96 -4.74 22.14
CA LYS A 26 -27.88 -4.80 23.61
C LYS A 26 -27.85 -3.39 24.25
N ASN A 27 -27.16 -2.46 23.63
CA ASN A 27 -27.06 -1.06 24.08
C ASN A 27 -28.25 -0.19 23.63
N LYS A 28 -29.31 -0.79 23.07
CA LYS A 28 -30.51 -0.10 22.59
C LYS A 28 -30.22 0.99 21.54
N ILE A 29 -29.13 0.83 20.79
CA ILE A 29 -28.74 1.72 19.68
C ILE A 29 -29.61 1.36 18.48
N ARG A 30 -30.11 2.37 17.78
CA ARG A 30 -30.83 2.20 16.50
C ARG A 30 -29.77 1.95 15.40
N VAL A 31 -29.34 0.69 15.30
CA VAL A 31 -28.20 0.28 14.46
C VAL A 31 -28.34 0.76 13.01
N TYR A 32 -29.54 0.67 12.44
CA TYR A 32 -29.79 1.12 11.07
C TYR A 32 -29.60 2.64 10.90
N GLU A 33 -30.12 3.44 11.84
CA GLU A 33 -29.97 4.91 11.77
C GLU A 33 -28.52 5.34 11.92
N VAL A 34 -27.80 4.73 12.86
CA VAL A 34 -26.37 4.99 13.06
C VAL A 34 -25.55 4.56 11.83
N PHE A 35 -25.91 3.43 11.21
CA PHE A 35 -25.30 2.99 9.96
C PHE A 35 -25.50 4.01 8.82
N ILE A 36 -26.73 4.51 8.65
CA ILE A 36 -27.02 5.53 7.62
C ILE A 36 -26.24 6.82 7.89
N GLN A 37 -26.17 7.26 9.14
CA GLN A 37 -25.37 8.44 9.51
C GLN A 37 -23.90 8.24 9.17
N GLY A 38 -23.31 7.09 9.56
CA GLY A 38 -21.93 6.75 9.23
C GLY A 38 -21.69 6.66 7.71
N ALA A 39 -22.64 6.10 6.97
CA ALA A 39 -22.56 6.04 5.51
C ALA A 39 -22.57 7.45 4.87
N LEU A 40 -23.41 8.36 5.36
CA LEU A 40 -23.44 9.76 4.89
C LEU A 40 -22.14 10.50 5.22
N GLU A 41 -21.58 10.30 6.41
CA GLU A 41 -20.27 10.88 6.79
C GLU A 41 -19.14 10.32 5.92
N GLY A 42 -19.16 9.00 5.65
CA GLY A 42 -18.22 8.36 4.75
C GLY A 42 -18.27 8.93 3.33
N LEU A 43 -19.48 9.13 2.78
CA LEU A 43 -19.65 9.75 1.47
C LEU A 43 -19.15 11.19 1.45
N ARG A 44 -19.49 12.01 2.45
CA ARG A 44 -18.98 13.39 2.55
C ARG A 44 -17.45 13.42 2.61
N THR A 45 -16.86 12.53 3.39
CA THR A 45 -15.41 12.40 3.49
C THR A 45 -14.78 12.02 2.15
N THR A 46 -15.36 11.06 1.44
CA THR A 46 -14.92 10.64 0.11
C THR A 46 -14.93 11.81 -0.88
N PHE A 47 -16.02 12.58 -0.93
CA PHE A 47 -16.08 13.76 -1.80
C PHE A 47 -15.07 14.85 -1.40
N LYS A 48 -14.85 15.07 -0.11
CA LYS A 48 -13.84 16.02 0.38
C LYS A 48 -12.42 15.60 0.00
N LEU A 49 -12.13 14.30 -0.02
CA LEU A 49 -10.81 13.76 -0.31
C LEU A 49 -10.55 13.54 -1.81
N SER A 50 -11.59 13.41 -2.62
CA SER A 50 -11.47 13.11 -4.05
C SER A 50 -10.56 14.08 -4.84
N PRO A 51 -10.52 15.42 -4.59
CA PRO A 51 -9.61 16.32 -5.28
C PRO A 51 -8.13 16.00 -4.99
N TYR A 52 -7.80 15.64 -3.75
CA TYR A 52 -6.42 15.27 -3.37
C TYR A 52 -5.97 13.98 -4.04
N ILE A 53 -6.87 12.99 -4.09
CA ILE A 53 -6.63 11.71 -4.77
C ILE A 53 -6.43 11.93 -6.27
N LEU A 54 -7.27 12.75 -6.90
CA LEU A 54 -7.15 13.08 -8.32
C LEU A 54 -5.83 13.79 -8.62
N ALA A 55 -5.46 14.79 -7.79
CA ALA A 55 -4.22 15.53 -7.97
C ALA A 55 -2.98 14.63 -7.90
N ILE A 56 -2.94 13.66 -6.95
CA ILE A 56 -1.81 12.74 -6.85
C ILE A 56 -1.78 11.75 -8.01
N PHE A 57 -2.93 11.25 -8.49
CA PHE A 57 -2.97 10.39 -9.67
C PHE A 57 -2.47 11.10 -10.94
N VAL A 58 -2.83 12.38 -11.12
CA VAL A 58 -2.31 13.20 -12.23
C VAL A 58 -0.80 13.38 -12.09
N ALA A 59 -0.31 13.73 -10.89
CA ALA A 59 1.13 13.90 -10.65
C ALA A 59 1.92 12.61 -10.91
N ILE A 60 1.44 11.45 -10.46
CA ILE A 60 2.05 10.14 -10.71
C ILE A 60 2.02 9.82 -12.21
N GLY A 61 0.89 10.08 -12.88
CA GLY A 61 0.76 9.91 -14.33
C GLY A 61 1.79 10.72 -15.09
N LEU A 62 1.94 12.01 -14.76
CA LEU A 62 2.95 12.89 -15.35
C LEU A 62 4.38 12.41 -15.08
N PHE A 63 4.69 11.98 -13.84
CA PHE A 63 5.99 11.45 -13.48
C PHE A 63 6.37 10.21 -14.32
N ARG A 64 5.40 9.31 -14.56
CA ARG A 64 5.62 8.13 -15.39
C ARG A 64 5.77 8.45 -16.87
N THR A 65 4.89 9.30 -17.42
CA THR A 65 4.88 9.62 -18.86
C THR A 65 5.99 10.57 -19.28
N SER A 66 6.56 11.35 -18.35
CA SER A 66 7.69 12.25 -18.61
C SER A 66 9.04 11.52 -18.81
N GLY A 67 9.11 10.21 -18.54
CA GLY A 67 10.37 9.46 -18.52
C GLY A 67 11.21 9.68 -17.26
N ALA A 68 10.73 10.48 -16.30
CA ALA A 68 11.46 10.73 -15.04
C ALA A 68 11.69 9.45 -14.24
N SER A 69 10.74 8.51 -14.27
CA SER A 69 10.89 7.18 -13.66
C SER A 69 12.04 6.39 -14.28
N ASP A 70 12.25 6.49 -15.60
CA ASP A 70 13.32 5.76 -16.31
C ASP A 70 14.69 6.34 -16.00
N ILE A 71 14.79 7.67 -15.94
CA ILE A 71 16.02 8.38 -15.53
C ILE A 71 16.40 8.00 -14.10
N LEU A 72 15.43 7.97 -13.18
CA LEU A 72 15.65 7.58 -11.80
C LEU A 72 16.11 6.11 -11.69
N THR A 73 15.44 5.22 -12.44
CA THR A 73 15.79 3.80 -12.53
C THR A 73 17.23 3.63 -13.04
N TRP A 74 17.59 4.35 -14.11
CA TRP A 74 18.93 4.29 -14.67
C TRP A 74 19.99 4.78 -13.67
N SER A 75 19.73 5.86 -12.97
CA SER A 75 20.63 6.45 -11.98
C SER A 75 20.89 5.53 -10.78
N LEU A 76 19.90 4.72 -10.39
CA LEU A 76 19.98 3.82 -9.24
C LEU A 76 20.54 2.43 -9.57
N LYS A 77 20.61 2.04 -10.84
CA LYS A 77 21.18 0.75 -11.27
C LYS A 77 22.55 0.41 -10.66
N PRO A 78 23.55 1.33 -10.60
CA PRO A 78 24.84 0.99 -10.01
C PRO A 78 24.74 0.66 -8.51
N LEU A 79 23.88 1.36 -7.76
CA LEU A 79 23.66 1.11 -6.34
C LEU A 79 23.05 -0.27 -6.10
N LEU A 80 22.11 -0.68 -6.95
CA LEU A 80 21.47 -2.00 -6.85
C LEU A 80 22.44 -3.15 -7.11
N LYS A 81 23.37 -2.98 -8.04
CA LYS A 81 24.43 -3.97 -8.27
C LYS A 81 25.29 -4.18 -7.03
N VAL A 82 25.62 -3.11 -6.30
CA VAL A 82 26.38 -3.18 -5.05
C VAL A 82 25.59 -3.90 -3.96
N LEU A 83 24.27 -3.67 -3.91
CA LEU A 83 23.36 -4.28 -2.94
C LEU A 83 22.89 -5.69 -3.34
N HIS A 84 23.32 -6.22 -4.50
CA HIS A 84 22.90 -7.52 -5.06
C HIS A 84 21.38 -7.63 -5.21
N ILE A 85 20.69 -6.50 -5.46
CA ILE A 85 19.25 -6.46 -5.66
C ILE A 85 18.94 -6.71 -7.15
N PRO A 86 18.06 -7.67 -7.48
CA PRO A 86 17.62 -7.88 -8.85
C PRO A 86 17.05 -6.61 -9.49
N PRO A 87 17.52 -6.21 -10.69
CA PRO A 87 17.06 -4.96 -11.34
C PRO A 87 15.56 -4.89 -11.57
N ASP A 88 14.92 -6.03 -11.76
CA ASP A 88 13.47 -6.13 -11.97
C ASP A 88 12.65 -5.64 -10.76
N LEU A 89 13.18 -5.76 -9.53
CA LEU A 89 12.55 -5.26 -8.31
C LEU A 89 12.65 -3.74 -8.15
N LEU A 90 13.55 -3.07 -8.91
CA LEU A 90 13.73 -1.62 -8.79
C LEU A 90 12.48 -0.85 -9.19
N THR A 91 11.83 -1.27 -10.27
CA THR A 91 10.61 -0.61 -10.74
C THR A 91 9.51 -0.69 -9.68
N LEU A 92 9.39 -1.83 -8.99
CA LEU A 92 8.49 -1.98 -7.85
C LEU A 92 8.87 -1.02 -6.71
N ALA A 93 10.13 -1.00 -6.29
CA ALA A 93 10.62 -0.15 -5.21
C ALA A 93 10.38 1.34 -5.46
N LEU A 94 10.54 1.80 -6.71
CA LEU A 94 10.36 3.21 -7.08
C LEU A 94 8.89 3.62 -7.22
N LEU A 95 8.05 2.72 -7.73
CA LEU A 95 6.64 3.05 -7.98
C LEU A 95 5.76 2.83 -6.74
N LYS A 96 6.18 2.01 -5.81
CA LYS A 96 5.42 1.73 -4.59
C LYS A 96 5.14 2.97 -3.74
N PRO A 97 6.12 3.85 -3.42
CA PRO A 97 5.86 5.11 -2.72
C PRO A 97 4.84 5.99 -3.42
N LEU A 98 4.77 5.91 -4.75
CA LEU A 98 3.97 6.79 -5.59
C LEU A 98 2.55 6.25 -5.82
N SER A 99 2.42 4.94 -6.10
CA SER A 99 1.17 4.35 -6.54
C SER A 99 1.02 2.89 -6.13
N GLY A 100 0.09 2.62 -5.21
CA GLY A 100 -0.25 1.27 -4.76
C GLY A 100 -0.82 0.38 -5.89
N SER A 101 -1.66 0.93 -6.76
CA SER A 101 -2.21 0.19 -7.91
C SER A 101 -1.16 -0.14 -8.95
N ALA A 102 -0.24 0.78 -9.24
CA ALA A 102 0.87 0.52 -10.16
C ALA A 102 1.83 -0.53 -9.59
N SER A 103 2.18 -0.44 -8.30
CA SER A 103 3.03 -1.42 -7.64
C SER A 103 2.40 -2.81 -7.62
N LEU A 104 1.08 -2.90 -7.39
CA LEU A 104 0.34 -4.16 -7.46
C LEU A 104 0.39 -4.77 -8.88
N GLY A 105 0.23 -3.94 -9.92
CA GLY A 105 0.36 -4.37 -11.31
C GLY A 105 1.75 -4.94 -11.62
N ILE A 106 2.81 -4.25 -11.18
CA ILE A 106 4.20 -4.71 -11.33
C ILE A 106 4.44 -6.00 -10.55
N THR A 107 3.91 -6.09 -9.32
CA THR A 107 4.02 -7.32 -8.53
C THR A 107 3.37 -8.49 -9.27
N ALA A 108 2.17 -8.31 -9.83
CA ALA A 108 1.49 -9.33 -10.60
C ALA A 108 2.30 -9.74 -11.86
N GLU A 109 2.91 -8.79 -12.56
CA GLU A 109 3.79 -9.05 -13.70
C GLU A 109 5.03 -9.86 -13.29
N LEU A 110 5.67 -9.49 -12.18
CA LEU A 110 6.82 -10.21 -11.64
C LEU A 110 6.47 -11.66 -11.25
N LEU A 111 5.30 -11.85 -10.61
CA LEU A 111 4.81 -13.18 -10.26
C LEU A 111 4.50 -14.04 -11.48
N GLN A 112 3.95 -13.45 -12.55
CA GLN A 112 3.72 -14.15 -13.82
C GLN A 112 5.03 -14.51 -14.53
N LYS A 113 6.00 -13.60 -14.53
CA LYS A 113 7.27 -13.78 -15.24
C LYS A 113 8.21 -14.75 -14.54
N TYR A 114 8.33 -14.68 -13.23
CA TYR A 114 9.33 -15.42 -12.45
C TYR A 114 8.75 -16.55 -11.61
N GLY A 115 7.44 -16.55 -11.39
CA GLY A 115 6.74 -17.47 -10.50
C GLY A 115 6.68 -16.97 -9.05
N PRO A 116 5.64 -17.38 -8.29
CA PRO A 116 5.43 -16.93 -6.91
C PRO A 116 6.50 -17.44 -5.94
N ASP A 117 7.07 -18.61 -6.21
CA ASP A 117 8.05 -19.27 -5.36
C ASP A 117 9.50 -18.94 -5.75
N SER A 118 9.72 -18.00 -6.68
CA SER A 118 11.05 -17.51 -7.04
C SER A 118 11.52 -16.42 -6.07
N LEU A 119 12.84 -16.23 -5.96
CA LEU A 119 13.43 -15.13 -5.17
C LEU A 119 12.76 -13.77 -5.48
N ILE A 120 12.56 -13.47 -6.77
CA ILE A 120 11.92 -12.22 -7.21
C ILE A 120 10.45 -12.20 -6.81
N GLY A 121 9.72 -13.29 -6.99
CA GLY A 121 8.30 -13.38 -6.65
C GLY A 121 8.05 -13.27 -5.15
N VAL A 122 8.82 -14.00 -4.33
CA VAL A 122 8.74 -13.92 -2.86
C VAL A 122 9.10 -12.50 -2.39
N THR A 123 10.20 -11.94 -2.87
CA THR A 123 10.62 -10.57 -2.51
C THR A 123 9.58 -9.53 -2.92
N ALA A 124 9.03 -9.62 -4.13
CA ALA A 124 7.98 -8.70 -4.60
C ALA A 124 6.71 -8.79 -3.74
N SER A 125 6.31 -10.00 -3.36
CA SER A 125 5.15 -10.22 -2.49
C SER A 125 5.34 -9.64 -1.09
N ILE A 126 6.52 -9.86 -0.49
CA ILE A 126 6.86 -9.29 0.83
C ILE A 126 6.94 -7.75 0.73
N ALA A 127 7.62 -7.23 -0.30
CA ALA A 127 7.72 -5.79 -0.52
C ALA A 127 6.32 -5.16 -0.71
N GLN A 128 5.43 -5.81 -1.46
CA GLN A 128 4.07 -5.30 -1.70
C GLN A 128 3.24 -5.26 -0.41
N GLY A 129 3.34 -6.26 0.45
CA GLY A 129 2.59 -6.33 1.72
C GLY A 129 3.25 -5.60 2.90
N GLY A 130 4.54 -5.26 2.81
CA GLY A 130 5.34 -4.78 3.94
C GLY A 130 5.23 -3.28 4.24
N SER A 131 4.70 -2.46 3.34
CA SER A 131 4.54 -1.01 3.53
C SER A 131 3.35 -0.47 2.74
N GLU A 132 2.92 0.75 3.11
CA GLU A 132 1.87 1.49 2.42
C GLU A 132 2.46 2.52 1.43
N THR A 133 1.64 3.05 0.54
CA THR A 133 2.02 4.04 -0.47
C THR A 133 2.21 5.41 0.16
N THR A 134 3.44 5.81 0.45
CA THR A 134 3.76 7.02 1.22
C THR A 134 3.10 8.28 0.69
N PHE A 135 3.26 8.61 -0.60
CA PHE A 135 2.73 9.85 -1.16
C PHE A 135 1.20 9.90 -1.17
N TYR A 136 0.56 8.77 -1.49
CA TYR A 136 -0.90 8.67 -1.44
C TYR A 136 -1.43 8.86 -0.01
N VAL A 137 -0.88 8.12 0.94
CA VAL A 137 -1.28 8.17 2.35
C VAL A 137 -1.09 9.58 2.93
N LEU A 138 0.07 10.19 2.69
CA LEU A 138 0.34 11.55 3.17
C LEU A 138 -0.64 12.57 2.56
N SER A 139 -0.86 12.52 1.26
CA SER A 139 -1.79 13.45 0.59
C SER A 139 -3.21 13.30 1.12
N LEU A 140 -3.65 12.06 1.34
CA LEU A 140 -4.99 11.77 1.84
C LEU A 140 -5.16 12.27 3.29
N TYR A 141 -4.26 11.89 4.19
CA TYR A 141 -4.40 12.22 5.61
C TYR A 141 -4.13 13.68 5.90
N LEU A 142 -3.07 14.28 5.35
CA LEU A 142 -2.77 15.69 5.55
C LEU A 142 -3.84 16.57 4.90
N GLY A 143 -4.35 16.17 3.72
CA GLY A 143 -5.46 16.84 3.06
C GLY A 143 -6.75 16.79 3.87
N ALA A 144 -7.08 15.65 4.49
CA ALA A 144 -8.28 15.49 5.31
C ALA A 144 -8.32 16.47 6.50
N VAL A 145 -7.16 16.72 7.12
CA VAL A 145 -7.02 17.59 8.30
C VAL A 145 -6.51 18.99 7.96
N ASN A 146 -6.38 19.33 6.67
CA ASN A 146 -5.88 20.61 6.16
C ASN A 146 -4.47 21.00 6.69
N ILE A 147 -3.62 20.03 6.97
CA ILE A 147 -2.23 20.26 7.32
C ILE A 147 -1.42 20.45 6.03
N LYS A 148 -0.77 21.61 5.87
CA LYS A 148 0.02 21.95 4.69
C LYS A 148 1.49 21.59 4.82
N ASP A 149 2.01 21.55 6.04
CA ASP A 149 3.41 21.21 6.33
C ASP A 149 3.53 19.80 6.91
N SER A 150 4.09 18.90 6.11
CA SER A 150 4.30 17.50 6.52
C SER A 150 5.48 17.33 7.50
N ARG A 151 6.29 18.38 7.74
CA ARG A 151 7.50 18.33 8.57
C ARG A 151 8.37 17.12 8.24
N HIS A 152 8.59 16.23 9.22
CA HIS A 152 9.41 15.02 9.06
C HIS A 152 8.64 13.82 8.51
N THR A 153 7.30 13.89 8.38
CA THR A 153 6.47 12.72 8.06
C THR A 153 6.81 12.13 6.68
N LEU A 154 7.08 12.96 5.68
CA LEU A 154 7.49 12.49 4.35
C LEU A 154 8.80 11.70 4.43
N TRP A 155 9.81 12.25 5.08
CA TRP A 155 11.12 11.61 5.18
C TRP A 155 11.07 10.31 5.98
N MET A 156 10.28 10.29 7.06
CA MET A 156 10.08 9.09 7.85
C MET A 156 9.29 8.01 7.09
N GLY A 157 8.29 8.41 6.30
CA GLY A 157 7.55 7.50 5.43
C GLY A 157 8.46 6.86 4.37
N LEU A 158 9.26 7.66 3.68
CA LEU A 158 10.21 7.16 2.68
C LEU A 158 11.31 6.28 3.31
N ALA A 159 11.82 6.66 4.49
CA ALA A 159 12.78 5.83 5.22
C ALA A 159 12.15 4.48 5.61
N GLY A 160 10.89 4.49 6.05
CA GLY A 160 10.13 3.27 6.35
C GLY A 160 9.97 2.37 5.12
N GLU A 161 9.63 2.93 3.95
CA GLU A 161 9.52 2.15 2.71
C GLU A 161 10.85 1.57 2.25
N ILE A 162 11.94 2.35 2.30
CA ILE A 162 13.29 1.86 1.98
C ILE A 162 13.65 0.72 2.92
N SER A 163 13.42 0.87 4.21
CA SER A 163 13.69 -0.17 5.21
C SER A 163 12.86 -1.43 4.98
N ALA A 164 11.56 -1.28 4.67
CA ALA A 164 10.67 -2.38 4.35
C ALA A 164 11.11 -3.12 3.08
N PHE A 165 11.54 -2.38 2.04
CA PHE A 165 12.05 -2.96 0.80
C PHE A 165 13.36 -3.74 1.03
N LEU A 166 14.32 -3.17 1.76
CA LEU A 166 15.57 -3.85 2.10
C LEU A 166 15.30 -5.11 2.95
N MET A 167 14.36 -5.03 3.89
CA MET A 167 13.95 -6.19 4.67
C MET A 167 13.28 -7.26 3.78
N ALA A 168 12.46 -6.86 2.79
CA ALA A 168 11.86 -7.79 1.84
C ALA A 168 12.92 -8.52 1.01
N VAL A 169 13.97 -7.83 0.57
CA VAL A 169 15.12 -8.44 -0.14
C VAL A 169 15.85 -9.43 0.74
N THR A 170 16.15 -9.07 1.99
CA THR A 170 16.86 -9.95 2.93
C THR A 170 16.02 -11.17 3.31
N LEU A 171 14.73 -10.99 3.59
CA LEU A 171 13.82 -12.10 3.89
C LEU A 171 13.61 -13.00 2.69
N GLY A 172 13.45 -12.44 1.48
CA GLY A 172 13.35 -13.21 0.26
C GLY A 172 14.59 -14.09 0.03
N ALA A 173 15.79 -13.55 0.30
CA ALA A 173 17.04 -14.31 0.20
C ALA A 173 17.19 -15.39 1.29
N LEU A 174 16.61 -15.19 2.47
CA LEU A 174 16.65 -16.17 3.56
C LEU A 174 15.63 -17.30 3.41
N MET A 175 14.56 -17.06 2.67
CA MET A 175 13.48 -18.05 2.45
C MET A 175 13.73 -18.97 1.26
N MET A 176 14.73 -18.68 0.45
CA MET A 176 15.14 -19.43 -0.75
C MET A 176 16.43 -20.17 -0.54
#